data_4fa31cfb79b4ab84eb9a11f28e65cb45
#
_entry.id   4fa31cfb79b4ab84eb9a11f28e65cb45
#
_cell.length_a   1.000
_cell.length_b   1.000
_cell.length_c   1.000
_cell.angle_alpha   90.00
_cell.angle_beta   90.00
_cell.angle_gamma   90.00
#
_symmetry.space_group_name_H-M   'P 1'
#
loop_
_entity.id
_entity.type
_entity.pdbx_description
1 polymer ?
#
loop_
_entity_poly.entity_id
_entity_poly.type
_entity_poly.pdbx_seq_one_letter_code
_entity_poly.pdbx_strand_id
1 'polypeptide(L)'
;MAHLDKSKIRNFCIIAHIDHGKSTLADRIIEKTGLLTSREMQNQVLDNMDLERERGITIKAQAVRIVYKAEDGEEYIFNLIDTPGHVDFNYEVSRSLAACEGAILIVDAAQGIEAQTLANCYLAVDHNLEIMPVINKIDLPSADPDRVVAEIEDVIGIEAHDAPRISAKNGTNIEEVLEQIVTKIPAPEGDADAPLKALIFDSLYDAYKGVIIFCRVFDGTVKKGTNIRMMATEAEAEVVQVGIFGAGQFIPCDELSAGMVGYITASLKNVKDTTVGDTVTDADNPCAEALPGYKKVNPMVYCGLYPADGAKYPDLRDALEKLQLNDASLSYEPETSIALGFGFRCGFLGLLHLEIIQERLEREYNLDLVTTAPGVIYRVHKTDGEVMELTNPSNLPDPSTIEYMEEPFVSAEIMVTTEYVGAIMQLCQERRGVYKSMEYMETTRALLKYDLPLNEIIYDFFDALKSRSRGYASFDYEMKGYVRSDLVKLDILINKEEVDALSFILHKDTAYERGRKMCEKLKEEIPRQLFEIPIQAAIGSKVIAXXXXMRKDVLAKCYGGDISRKRKLLEKQKEGKKRMRQVGNVEIPQKAFMSVLKLDEE
;
A
#
# COMPACT_ATOMS: atom_id res chain seq x y z
N MET A 1 16.82 32.68 -23.14
CA MET A 1 15.42 32.76 -22.72
C MET A 1 15.34 32.87 -21.21
N ALA A 2 14.40 33.68 -20.69
CA ALA A 2 14.23 33.79 -19.25
C ALA A 2 13.57 32.52 -18.70
N HIS A 3 14.15 31.98 -17.62
CA HIS A 3 13.57 30.85 -16.92
C HIS A 3 12.33 31.28 -16.14
N LEU A 4 11.45 30.34 -15.82
CA LEU A 4 10.27 30.62 -15.01
C LEU A 4 10.68 31.23 -13.66
N ASP A 5 9.92 32.21 -13.18
CA ASP A 5 10.19 32.88 -11.90
C ASP A 5 9.88 31.94 -10.75
N LYS A 6 10.93 31.42 -10.11
CA LYS A 6 10.80 30.47 -8.99
C LYS A 6 10.06 31.09 -7.79
N SER A 7 10.15 32.40 -7.60
CA SER A 7 9.52 33.05 -6.44
C SER A 7 8.00 32.91 -6.45
N LYS A 8 7.41 32.59 -7.61
CA LYS A 8 5.97 32.41 -7.78
C LYS A 8 5.55 30.95 -7.75
N ILE A 9 6.47 30.01 -7.52
CA ILE A 9 6.17 28.58 -7.48
C ILE A 9 5.95 28.14 -6.03
N ARG A 10 4.93 27.29 -5.83
CA ARG A 10 4.67 26.65 -4.52
C ARG A 10 4.50 25.15 -4.76
N ASN A 11 5.48 24.38 -4.28
CA ASN A 11 5.47 22.92 -4.40
C ASN A 11 5.01 22.32 -3.08
N PHE A 12 3.88 21.64 -3.08
CA PHE A 12 3.33 21.12 -1.84
C PHE A 12 2.59 19.81 -2.06
N CYS A 13 2.44 19.10 -0.99
CA CYS A 13 1.65 17.86 -0.92
C CYS A 13 0.60 18.00 0.17
N ILE A 14 -0.29 17.03 0.21
CA ILE A 14 -1.31 16.95 1.26
C ILE A 14 -1.05 15.67 2.04
N ILE A 15 -0.88 15.77 3.34
CA ILE A 15 -0.72 14.61 4.22
C ILE A 15 -1.92 14.52 5.15
N ALA A 16 -2.42 13.29 5.34
CA ALA A 16 -3.63 13.07 6.11
C ALA A 16 -3.75 11.60 6.47
N HIS A 17 -4.45 11.35 7.57
CA HIS A 17 -4.91 9.99 7.86
C HIS A 17 -6.01 9.61 6.86
N ILE A 18 -6.20 8.31 6.63
CA ILE A 18 -7.25 7.80 5.75
C ILE A 18 -8.61 8.36 6.22
N ASP A 19 -9.43 8.76 5.27
CA ASP A 19 -10.78 9.29 5.49
C ASP A 19 -10.83 10.68 6.14
N HIS A 20 -9.69 11.38 6.27
CA HIS A 20 -9.71 12.75 6.79
C HIS A 20 -10.00 13.80 5.72
N GLY A 21 -10.07 13.40 4.45
CA GLY A 21 -10.52 14.28 3.38
C GLY A 21 -9.43 14.79 2.44
N LYS A 22 -8.32 14.06 2.32
CA LYS A 22 -7.21 14.45 1.45
C LYS A 22 -7.63 14.63 0.00
N SER A 23 -8.25 13.62 -0.58
CA SER A 23 -8.66 13.66 -1.99
C SER A 23 -9.77 14.68 -2.24
N THR A 24 -10.66 14.85 -1.27
CA THR A 24 -11.73 15.84 -1.38
C THR A 24 -11.16 17.26 -1.38
N LEU A 25 -10.16 17.54 -0.54
CA LEU A 25 -9.51 18.85 -0.55
C LEU A 25 -8.79 19.10 -1.86
N ALA A 26 -8.08 18.09 -2.40
CA ALA A 26 -7.41 18.22 -3.70
C ALA A 26 -8.43 18.57 -4.79
N ASP A 27 -9.59 17.89 -4.80
CA ASP A 27 -10.67 18.18 -5.75
C ASP A 27 -11.16 19.62 -5.61
N ARG A 28 -11.34 20.10 -4.37
CA ARG A 28 -11.82 21.48 -4.15
C ARG A 28 -10.80 22.50 -4.63
N ILE A 29 -9.51 22.26 -4.40
CA ILE A 29 -8.45 23.17 -4.89
C ILE A 29 -8.49 23.25 -6.42
N ILE A 30 -8.61 22.12 -7.09
CA ILE A 30 -8.66 22.07 -8.56
C ILE A 30 -9.89 22.82 -9.07
N GLU A 31 -11.04 22.57 -8.46
CA GLU A 31 -12.29 23.23 -8.85
C GLU A 31 -12.25 24.75 -8.61
N LYS A 32 -11.79 25.16 -7.43
CA LYS A 32 -11.79 26.56 -7.00
C LYS A 32 -10.85 27.44 -7.83
N THR A 33 -9.75 26.84 -8.29
CA THR A 33 -8.77 27.58 -9.11
C THR A 33 -9.16 27.61 -10.60
N GLY A 34 -10.24 26.92 -10.99
CA GLY A 34 -10.74 26.95 -12.36
C GLY A 34 -10.01 26.06 -13.34
N LEU A 35 -9.16 25.15 -12.85
CA LEU A 35 -8.45 24.23 -13.75
C LEU A 35 -9.42 23.30 -14.50
N LEU A 36 -10.50 22.87 -13.79
CA LEU A 36 -11.60 22.11 -14.38
C LEU A 36 -12.92 22.79 -14.06
N THR A 37 -13.86 22.76 -15.00
CA THR A 37 -15.22 23.25 -14.75
C THR A 37 -15.97 22.26 -13.87
N SER A 38 -17.08 22.68 -13.29
CA SER A 38 -17.91 21.81 -12.48
C SER A 38 -18.45 20.60 -13.25
N ARG A 39 -18.62 20.73 -14.57
CA ARG A 39 -19.05 19.61 -15.43
C ARG A 39 -17.93 18.59 -15.64
N GLU A 40 -16.67 19.04 -15.63
CA GLU A 40 -15.51 18.17 -15.84
C GLU A 40 -15.08 17.46 -14.55
N MET A 41 -15.52 17.96 -13.39
CA MET A 41 -15.16 17.39 -12.09
C MET A 41 -15.80 16.03 -11.87
N GLN A 42 -15.05 15.14 -11.30
CA GLN A 42 -15.53 13.88 -10.77
C GLN A 42 -14.82 13.66 -9.42
N ASN A 43 -15.43 12.87 -8.57
CA ASN A 43 -14.84 12.64 -7.25
C ASN A 43 -13.43 12.05 -7.39
N GLN A 44 -12.51 12.58 -6.58
CA GLN A 44 -11.12 12.12 -6.57
C GLN A 44 -10.49 12.20 -7.96
N VAL A 45 -10.56 13.40 -8.56
CA VAL A 45 -10.14 13.62 -9.95
C VAL A 45 -8.67 13.26 -10.21
N LEU A 46 -7.81 13.37 -9.19
CA LEU A 46 -6.40 13.00 -9.33
C LEU A 46 -6.17 11.49 -9.23
N ASP A 47 -7.12 10.75 -8.68
CA ASP A 47 -6.99 9.30 -8.52
C ASP A 47 -7.46 8.64 -9.83
N ASN A 48 -6.50 8.23 -10.64
CA ASN A 48 -6.77 7.76 -12.00
C ASN A 48 -7.22 6.30 -12.08
N MET A 49 -6.96 5.51 -11.04
CA MET A 49 -7.34 4.09 -11.02
C MET A 49 -8.73 3.94 -10.42
N ASP A 50 -9.53 3.06 -11.01
CA ASP A 50 -10.86 2.75 -10.47
C ASP A 50 -10.78 2.27 -9.02
N LEU A 51 -9.77 1.49 -8.70
CA LEU A 51 -9.58 1.00 -7.33
C LEU A 51 -9.28 2.14 -6.36
N GLU A 52 -8.53 3.17 -6.78
CA GLU A 52 -8.27 4.34 -5.95
C GLU A 52 -9.59 5.03 -5.58
N ARG A 53 -10.47 5.21 -6.57
CA ARG A 53 -11.75 5.88 -6.36
C ARG A 53 -12.68 5.07 -5.45
N GLU A 54 -12.74 3.76 -5.67
CA GLU A 54 -13.59 2.87 -4.88
C GLU A 54 -13.15 2.76 -3.42
N ARG A 55 -11.84 2.69 -3.20
CA ARG A 55 -11.29 2.54 -1.84
C ARG A 55 -11.12 3.87 -1.11
N GLY A 56 -11.19 4.98 -1.85
CA GLY A 56 -11.00 6.31 -1.26
C GLY A 56 -9.58 6.59 -0.82
N ILE A 57 -8.60 5.95 -1.46
CA ILE A 57 -7.17 6.11 -1.14
C ILE A 57 -6.38 6.39 -2.40
N THR A 58 -5.26 7.09 -2.25
CA THR A 58 -4.30 7.32 -3.33
C THR A 58 -3.26 6.21 -3.29
N ILE A 59 -3.12 5.48 -4.41
CA ILE A 59 -2.20 4.35 -4.51
C ILE A 59 -0.88 4.81 -5.14
N LYS A 60 -0.97 5.61 -6.19
CA LYS A 60 0.19 6.15 -6.91
C LYS A 60 0.26 7.65 -6.73
N ALA A 61 1.47 8.20 -6.64
CA ALA A 61 1.64 9.66 -6.60
C ALA A 61 1.08 10.27 -7.87
N GLN A 62 0.33 11.36 -7.73
CA GLN A 62 -0.26 12.11 -8.84
C GLN A 62 0.15 13.56 -8.68
N ALA A 63 0.29 14.26 -9.80
CA ALA A 63 0.71 15.66 -9.76
C ALA A 63 -0.17 16.50 -10.66
N VAL A 64 -0.38 17.75 -10.28
CA VAL A 64 -1.12 18.70 -11.09
C VAL A 64 -0.52 20.09 -10.91
N ARG A 65 -0.39 20.83 -12.01
CA ARG A 65 0.04 22.23 -12.00
C ARG A 65 -1.19 23.12 -12.08
N ILE A 66 -1.30 24.05 -11.14
CA ILE A 66 -2.45 24.95 -11.01
C ILE A 66 -1.94 26.38 -11.04
N VAL A 67 -2.60 27.26 -11.78
CA VAL A 67 -2.31 28.70 -11.74
C VAL A 67 -3.35 29.37 -10.84
N TYR A 68 -2.88 30.06 -9.81
CA TYR A 68 -3.74 30.73 -8.84
C TYR A 68 -3.46 32.21 -8.80
N LYS A 69 -4.49 33.04 -8.98
CA LYS A 69 -4.37 34.49 -8.81
C LYS A 69 -4.70 34.84 -7.36
N ALA A 70 -3.69 35.30 -6.64
CA ALA A 70 -3.82 35.57 -5.20
C ALA A 70 -4.41 36.98 -4.96
N GLU A 71 -4.73 37.25 -3.70
CA GLU A 71 -5.26 38.55 -3.29
C GLU A 71 -4.29 39.69 -3.53
N ASP A 72 -2.99 39.41 -3.60
CA ASP A 72 -1.96 40.45 -3.91
C ASP A 72 -1.95 40.83 -5.40
N GLY A 73 -2.79 40.21 -6.21
CA GLY A 73 -2.87 40.47 -7.65
C GLY A 73 -1.89 39.68 -8.50
N GLU A 74 -0.95 38.96 -7.87
CA GLU A 74 0.05 38.15 -8.58
C GLU A 74 -0.47 36.76 -8.89
N GLU A 75 0.04 36.16 -9.96
CA GLU A 75 -0.25 34.77 -10.30
C GLU A 75 0.85 33.87 -9.73
N TYR A 76 0.42 32.80 -9.09
CA TYR A 76 1.30 31.78 -8.53
C TYR A 76 1.08 30.46 -9.21
N ILE A 77 2.14 29.65 -9.31
CA ILE A 77 2.07 28.29 -9.84
C ILE A 77 2.12 27.35 -8.67
N PHE A 78 1.01 26.61 -8.46
CA PHE A 78 0.91 25.58 -7.43
C PHE A 78 1.16 24.22 -8.08
N ASN A 79 2.18 23.52 -7.63
CA ASN A 79 2.40 22.13 -8.00
C ASN A 79 1.94 21.28 -6.84
N LEU A 80 0.77 20.67 -7.00
CA LEU A 80 0.19 19.78 -6.00
C LEU A 80 0.62 18.36 -6.32
N ILE A 81 1.32 17.73 -5.38
CA ILE A 81 1.71 16.33 -5.51
C ILE A 81 0.86 15.54 -4.53
N ASP A 82 -0.09 14.75 -5.06
CA ASP A 82 -0.98 13.94 -4.24
C ASP A 82 -0.26 12.64 -3.89
N THR A 83 0.01 12.44 -2.60
CA THR A 83 0.85 11.34 -2.13
C THR A 83 0.01 10.10 -1.79
N PRO A 84 0.59 8.89 -1.91
CA PRO A 84 -0.06 7.70 -1.37
C PRO A 84 -0.34 7.88 0.13
N GLY A 85 -1.49 7.42 0.57
CA GLY A 85 -1.94 7.63 1.95
C GLY A 85 -1.87 6.42 2.86
N HIS A 86 -1.37 5.28 2.38
CA HIS A 86 -1.39 4.03 3.14
C HIS A 86 0.01 3.62 3.57
N VAL A 87 0.11 2.93 4.70
CA VAL A 87 1.37 2.49 5.29
C VAL A 87 2.20 1.61 4.34
N ASP A 88 1.56 0.84 3.46
CA ASP A 88 2.27 0.01 2.47
C ASP A 88 3.15 0.84 1.55
N PHE A 89 2.84 2.13 1.38
CA PHE A 89 3.52 3.00 0.40
C PHE A 89 4.38 4.08 1.06
N ASN A 90 4.82 3.85 2.29
CA ASN A 90 5.59 4.84 3.07
C ASN A 90 6.82 5.38 2.33
N TYR A 91 7.56 4.54 1.63
CA TYR A 91 8.75 5.00 0.91
C TYR A 91 8.37 5.99 -0.20
N GLU A 92 7.27 5.71 -0.92
CA GLU A 92 6.81 6.61 -1.98
C GLU A 92 6.29 7.92 -1.40
N VAL A 93 5.64 7.88 -0.24
CA VAL A 93 5.25 9.09 0.50
C VAL A 93 6.49 9.93 0.79
N SER A 94 7.53 9.32 1.32
CA SER A 94 8.78 10.01 1.65
C SER A 94 9.38 10.69 0.40
N ARG A 95 9.36 10.00 -0.74
CA ARG A 95 9.93 10.57 -1.97
C ARG A 95 9.10 11.72 -2.52
N SER A 96 7.77 11.63 -2.41
CA SER A 96 6.89 12.74 -2.79
C SER A 96 7.10 13.96 -1.89
N LEU A 97 7.26 13.71 -0.59
CA LEU A 97 7.58 14.79 0.36
C LEU A 97 8.90 15.46 0.00
N ALA A 98 9.89 14.68 -0.40
CA ALA A 98 11.20 15.22 -0.79
C ALA A 98 11.11 16.16 -1.99
N ALA A 99 10.07 16.07 -2.80
CA ALA A 99 9.85 16.93 -3.96
C ALA A 99 9.24 18.29 -3.60
N CYS A 100 8.83 18.48 -2.35
CA CYS A 100 8.03 19.63 -1.93
C CYS A 100 8.78 20.55 -0.97
N GLU A 101 8.33 21.80 -0.87
CA GLU A 101 8.76 22.76 0.15
C GLU A 101 7.76 22.81 1.30
N GLY A 102 6.51 22.38 1.08
CA GLY A 102 5.51 22.43 2.13
C GLY A 102 4.55 21.27 2.06
N ALA A 103 3.85 21.04 3.17
CA ALA A 103 2.83 20.01 3.27
C ALA A 103 1.62 20.57 3.97
N ILE A 104 0.44 20.36 3.38
CA ILE A 104 -0.81 20.65 4.05
C ILE A 104 -1.15 19.44 4.91
N LEU A 105 -1.30 19.66 6.21
CA LEU A 105 -1.68 18.62 7.14
C LEU A 105 -3.17 18.73 7.40
N ILE A 106 -3.96 17.78 6.88
CA ILE A 106 -5.40 17.77 7.12
C ILE A 106 -5.68 16.95 8.37
N VAL A 107 -6.42 17.54 9.30
CA VAL A 107 -6.85 16.84 10.50
C VAL A 107 -8.39 16.96 10.59
N ASP A 108 -9.05 15.83 10.84
CA ASP A 108 -10.49 15.76 11.00
C ASP A 108 -10.90 16.48 12.28
N ALA A 109 -11.86 17.41 12.20
CA ALA A 109 -12.29 18.23 13.33
C ALA A 109 -12.96 17.41 14.44
N ALA A 110 -13.41 16.19 14.14
CA ALA A 110 -14.04 15.32 15.12
C ALA A 110 -13.04 14.31 15.69
N GLN A 111 -12.27 13.66 14.83
CA GLN A 111 -11.35 12.58 15.23
C GLN A 111 -10.02 13.10 15.77
N GLY A 112 -9.52 14.21 15.26
CA GLY A 112 -8.23 14.74 15.67
C GLY A 112 -7.05 13.97 15.09
N ILE A 113 -5.91 14.05 15.77
CA ILE A 113 -4.64 13.44 15.30
C ILE A 113 -4.69 11.93 15.42
N GLU A 114 -4.15 11.24 14.41
CA GLU A 114 -4.04 9.79 14.37
C GLU A 114 -2.55 9.39 14.26
N ALA A 115 -2.25 8.09 14.46
CA ALA A 115 -0.86 7.62 14.41
C ALA A 115 -0.21 7.88 13.06
N GLN A 116 -0.93 7.68 11.98
CA GLN A 116 -0.42 7.94 10.63
C GLN A 116 -0.17 9.43 10.40
N THR A 117 -0.99 10.29 11.02
CA THR A 117 -0.78 11.74 10.99
C THR A 117 0.59 12.08 11.59
N LEU A 118 0.88 11.53 12.77
CA LEU A 118 2.17 11.75 13.43
C LEU A 118 3.33 11.25 12.58
N ALA A 119 3.22 10.04 12.04
CA ALA A 119 4.29 9.46 11.22
C ALA A 119 4.58 10.33 10.00
N ASN A 120 3.53 10.78 9.32
CA ASN A 120 3.69 11.64 8.14
C ASN A 120 4.25 13.01 8.50
N CYS A 121 3.88 13.55 9.66
CA CYS A 121 4.46 14.81 10.14
C CYS A 121 5.95 14.67 10.41
N TYR A 122 6.37 13.58 11.03
CA TYR A 122 7.79 13.36 11.29
C TYR A 122 8.58 13.23 9.99
N LEU A 123 8.01 12.55 8.99
CA LEU A 123 8.63 12.47 7.66
C LEU A 123 8.76 13.86 7.03
N ALA A 124 7.72 14.68 7.13
CA ALA A 124 7.75 16.04 6.58
C ALA A 124 8.80 16.90 7.27
N VAL A 125 8.92 16.79 8.59
CA VAL A 125 9.94 17.51 9.35
C VAL A 125 11.35 17.06 8.93
N ASP A 126 11.54 15.77 8.73
CA ASP A 126 12.83 15.22 8.29
C ASP A 126 13.23 15.74 6.92
N HIS A 127 12.28 16.14 6.08
CA HIS A 127 12.54 16.75 4.77
C HIS A 127 12.53 18.27 4.81
N ASN A 128 12.49 18.86 5.99
CA ASN A 128 12.48 20.32 6.21
C ASN A 128 11.30 21.02 5.56
N LEU A 129 10.14 20.34 5.49
CA LEU A 129 8.95 20.97 4.91
C LEU A 129 8.29 21.92 5.92
N GLU A 130 7.72 22.97 5.38
CA GLU A 130 6.80 23.83 6.15
C GLU A 130 5.47 23.10 6.26
N ILE A 131 5.03 22.78 7.48
CA ILE A 131 3.78 22.09 7.70
C ILE A 131 2.68 23.10 7.96
N MET A 132 1.62 23.04 7.16
CA MET A 132 0.50 23.97 7.20
C MET A 132 -0.76 23.21 7.63
N PRO A 133 -1.19 23.31 8.91
CA PRO A 133 -2.37 22.56 9.35
C PRO A 133 -3.66 23.13 8.77
N VAL A 134 -4.60 22.22 8.48
CA VAL A 134 -5.97 22.55 8.04
C VAL A 134 -6.93 21.66 8.79
N ILE A 135 -7.95 22.25 9.41
CA ILE A 135 -8.95 21.53 10.18
C ILE A 135 -10.14 21.29 9.27
N ASN A 136 -10.39 20.02 8.95
CA ASN A 136 -11.45 19.63 7.99
C ASN A 136 -12.66 19.06 8.69
N LYS A 137 -13.77 19.00 7.96
CA LYS A 137 -15.04 18.41 8.38
C LYS A 137 -15.70 19.19 9.52
N ILE A 138 -15.61 20.52 9.49
CA ILE A 138 -16.25 21.36 10.50
C ILE A 138 -17.80 21.29 10.42
N ASP A 139 -18.32 20.75 9.32
CA ASP A 139 -19.74 20.53 9.11
C ASP A 139 -20.33 19.39 9.95
N LEU A 140 -19.48 18.48 10.47
CA LEU A 140 -19.97 17.34 11.26
C LEU A 140 -20.51 17.79 12.62
N PRO A 141 -21.58 17.15 13.12
CA PRO A 141 -22.12 17.50 14.44
C PRO A 141 -21.13 17.29 15.59
N SER A 142 -20.22 16.33 15.45
CA SER A 142 -19.21 16.01 16.47
C SER A 142 -17.95 16.85 16.35
N ALA A 143 -17.87 17.78 15.39
CA ALA A 143 -16.69 18.59 15.17
C ALA A 143 -16.37 19.48 16.36
N ASP A 144 -15.09 19.52 16.75
CA ASP A 144 -14.58 20.38 17.81
C ASP A 144 -13.24 20.96 17.37
N PRO A 145 -13.27 21.97 16.48
CA PRO A 145 -12.03 22.52 15.92
C PRO A 145 -11.09 23.07 16.98
N ASP A 146 -11.59 23.70 18.04
CA ASP A 146 -10.73 24.28 19.09
C ASP A 146 -9.92 23.19 19.79
N ARG A 147 -10.54 22.05 20.07
CA ARG A 147 -9.85 20.91 20.69
C ARG A 147 -8.77 20.38 19.77
N VAL A 148 -9.06 20.26 18.48
CA VAL A 148 -8.12 19.71 17.51
C VAL A 148 -6.93 20.68 17.31
N VAL A 149 -7.18 21.98 17.28
CA VAL A 149 -6.10 22.98 17.24
C VAL A 149 -5.17 22.82 18.44
N ALA A 150 -5.73 22.70 19.65
CA ALA A 150 -4.92 22.50 20.85
C ALA A 150 -4.13 21.20 20.79
N GLU A 151 -4.75 20.12 20.28
CA GLU A 151 -4.09 18.83 20.12
C GLU A 151 -2.89 18.93 19.17
N ILE A 152 -3.06 19.61 18.03
CA ILE A 152 -1.96 19.79 17.06
C ILE A 152 -0.81 20.53 17.72
N GLU A 153 -1.10 21.62 18.43
CA GLU A 153 -0.06 22.43 19.07
C GLU A 153 0.66 21.66 20.19
N ASP A 154 -0.08 20.89 20.99
CA ASP A 154 0.49 20.16 22.12
C ASP A 154 1.24 18.90 21.69
N VAL A 155 0.69 18.14 20.74
CA VAL A 155 1.23 16.83 20.35
C VAL A 155 2.30 16.96 19.28
N ILE A 156 2.04 17.74 18.24
CA ILE A 156 2.99 17.88 17.11
C ILE A 156 3.96 19.03 17.36
N GLY A 157 3.52 20.07 18.08
CA GLY A 157 4.37 21.20 18.40
C GLY A 157 4.45 22.26 17.32
N ILE A 158 3.47 22.30 16.42
CA ILE A 158 3.40 23.34 15.37
C ILE A 158 2.24 24.27 15.66
N GLU A 159 2.37 25.52 15.22
CA GLU A 159 1.31 26.51 15.39
C GLU A 159 0.08 26.14 14.55
N ALA A 160 -1.09 26.13 15.17
CA ALA A 160 -2.34 25.80 14.49
C ALA A 160 -3.46 26.78 14.81
N HIS A 161 -3.17 27.85 15.57
CA HIS A 161 -4.20 28.83 15.96
C HIS A 161 -4.82 29.53 14.76
N ASP A 162 -4.08 29.70 13.68
CA ASP A 162 -4.56 30.34 12.44
C ASP A 162 -4.88 29.31 11.34
N ALA A 163 -4.95 28.03 11.68
CA ALA A 163 -5.25 26.98 10.69
C ALA A 163 -6.63 27.21 10.09
N PRO A 164 -6.79 27.15 8.76
CA PRO A 164 -8.10 27.27 8.17
C PRO A 164 -9.02 26.17 8.68
N ARG A 165 -10.26 26.55 9.00
CA ARG A 165 -11.30 25.63 9.43
C ARG A 165 -12.25 25.45 8.26
N ILE A 166 -12.24 24.26 7.66
CA ILE A 166 -12.89 24.04 6.37
C ILE A 166 -13.87 22.88 6.40
N SER A 167 -14.74 22.85 5.39
CA SER A 167 -15.44 21.66 4.98
C SER A 167 -15.11 21.44 3.50
N ALA A 168 -14.20 20.50 3.23
CA ALA A 168 -13.83 20.20 1.85
C ALA A 168 -15.04 19.67 1.09
N LYS A 169 -15.89 18.90 1.75
CA LYS A 169 -17.12 18.38 1.15
C LYS A 169 -18.04 19.51 0.65
N ASN A 170 -18.21 20.54 1.45
CA ASN A 170 -19.10 21.66 1.13
C ASN A 170 -18.43 22.83 0.44
N GLY A 171 -17.09 22.82 0.35
CA GLY A 171 -16.33 23.91 -0.25
C GLY A 171 -16.13 25.12 0.65
N THR A 172 -16.35 24.97 1.96
CA THR A 172 -16.27 26.08 2.91
C THR A 172 -14.82 26.45 3.20
N ASN A 173 -14.49 27.72 3.07
CA ASN A 173 -13.18 28.32 3.44
C ASN A 173 -11.99 27.82 2.62
N ILE A 174 -12.21 27.32 1.42
CA ILE A 174 -11.12 26.84 0.56
C ILE A 174 -10.19 28.01 0.16
N GLU A 175 -10.73 29.22 -0.05
CA GLU A 175 -9.91 30.39 -0.39
C GLU A 175 -8.86 30.68 0.68
N GLU A 176 -9.20 30.48 1.94
CA GLU A 176 -8.25 30.69 3.05
C GLU A 176 -7.07 29.73 2.95
N VAL A 177 -7.33 28.46 2.55
CA VAL A 177 -6.27 27.48 2.32
C VAL A 177 -5.35 27.95 1.19
N LEU A 178 -5.93 28.39 0.07
CA LEU A 178 -5.16 28.85 -1.09
C LEU A 178 -4.28 30.04 -0.74
N GLU A 179 -4.80 31.01 0.01
CA GLU A 179 -4.02 32.19 0.42
C GLU A 179 -2.88 31.81 1.38
N GLN A 180 -3.12 30.86 2.28
CA GLN A 180 -2.06 30.42 3.18
C GLN A 180 -0.97 29.64 2.44
N ILE A 181 -1.30 28.94 1.37
CA ILE A 181 -0.26 28.28 0.54
C ILE A 181 0.70 29.36 0.01
N VAL A 182 0.17 30.48 -0.47
CA VAL A 182 1.00 31.58 -0.99
C VAL A 182 1.91 32.15 0.11
N THR A 183 1.37 32.39 1.31
CA THR A 183 2.09 33.12 2.37
C THR A 183 2.96 32.20 3.23
N LYS A 184 2.61 30.94 3.42
CA LYS A 184 3.31 30.06 4.36
C LYS A 184 4.27 29.08 3.71
N ILE A 185 3.96 28.58 2.51
CA ILE A 185 4.85 27.63 1.85
C ILE A 185 5.92 28.39 1.10
N PRO A 186 7.21 28.12 1.37
CA PRO A 186 8.28 28.88 0.71
C PRO A 186 8.43 28.51 -0.75
N ALA A 187 8.96 29.44 -1.52
CA ALA A 187 9.30 29.22 -2.92
C ALA A 187 10.51 28.26 -3.00
N PRO A 188 10.61 27.49 -4.08
CA PRO A 188 11.77 26.61 -4.25
C PRO A 188 13.04 27.40 -4.51
N GLU A 189 14.17 26.83 -4.12
CA GLU A 189 15.49 27.39 -4.39
C GLU A 189 16.13 26.59 -5.53
N GLY A 190 17.31 27.01 -5.96
CA GLY A 190 18.08 26.32 -6.98
C GLY A 190 18.58 27.25 -8.06
N ASP A 191 19.52 26.74 -8.86
CA ASP A 191 20.19 27.49 -9.92
C ASP A 191 19.92 26.81 -11.26
N ALA A 192 19.14 27.48 -12.12
CA ALA A 192 18.75 26.93 -13.43
C ALA A 192 19.95 26.74 -14.38
N ASP A 193 21.08 27.39 -14.11
CA ASP A 193 22.28 27.29 -14.94
C ASP A 193 23.31 26.26 -14.42
N ALA A 194 23.06 25.66 -13.25
CA ALA A 194 23.91 24.61 -12.70
C ALA A 194 23.66 23.28 -13.42
N PRO A 195 24.54 22.29 -13.21
CA PRO A 195 24.27 20.95 -13.76
C PRO A 195 22.93 20.39 -13.28
N LEU A 196 22.23 19.71 -14.17
CA LEU A 196 20.88 19.17 -13.88
C LEU A 196 20.90 18.23 -12.68
N LYS A 197 19.98 18.46 -11.78
CA LYS A 197 19.75 17.64 -10.60
C LYS A 197 18.25 17.60 -10.35
N ALA A 198 17.61 16.47 -10.65
CA ALA A 198 16.16 16.33 -10.52
C ALA A 198 15.83 15.05 -9.77
N LEU A 199 14.82 15.13 -8.91
CA LEU A 199 14.36 13.99 -8.12
C LEU A 199 13.24 13.27 -8.85
N ILE A 200 13.36 11.95 -8.99
CA ILE A 200 12.26 11.11 -9.50
C ILE A 200 11.34 10.80 -8.33
N PHE A 201 10.07 11.23 -8.40
CA PHE A 201 9.12 10.90 -7.35
C PHE A 201 8.07 9.90 -7.81
N ASP A 202 7.99 9.60 -9.11
CA ASP A 202 7.19 8.49 -9.64
C ASP A 202 7.63 8.19 -11.07
N SER A 203 7.14 7.08 -11.61
CA SER A 203 7.34 6.75 -13.01
C SER A 203 6.16 5.90 -13.49
N LEU A 204 5.93 5.93 -14.80
CA LEU A 204 4.78 5.31 -15.44
C LEU A 204 5.20 4.78 -16.80
N TYR A 205 4.73 3.59 -17.15
CA TYR A 205 4.92 3.06 -18.51
C TYR A 205 3.69 3.34 -19.36
N ASP A 206 3.91 3.96 -20.52
CA ASP A 206 2.86 4.24 -21.50
C ASP A 206 3.22 3.50 -22.77
N ALA A 207 2.24 2.78 -23.37
CA ALA A 207 2.50 1.96 -24.54
C ALA A 207 3.04 2.78 -25.73
N TYR A 208 2.69 4.06 -25.81
CA TYR A 208 3.10 4.94 -26.92
C TYR A 208 4.33 5.78 -26.61
N LYS A 209 4.46 6.26 -25.36
CA LYS A 209 5.54 7.17 -24.96
C LYS A 209 6.72 6.48 -24.31
N GLY A 210 6.57 5.20 -23.96
CA GLY A 210 7.57 4.49 -23.18
C GLY A 210 7.48 4.90 -21.72
N VAL A 211 8.61 4.93 -21.03
CA VAL A 211 8.64 5.31 -19.63
C VAL A 211 8.49 6.82 -19.49
N ILE A 212 7.57 7.24 -18.64
CA ILE A 212 7.34 8.65 -18.28
C ILE A 212 7.86 8.84 -16.86
N ILE A 213 8.84 9.74 -16.70
CA ILE A 213 9.46 10.04 -15.41
C ILE A 213 8.79 11.27 -14.80
N PHE A 214 8.26 11.14 -13.58
CA PHE A 214 7.71 12.27 -12.82
C PHE A 214 8.84 12.83 -11.97
N CYS A 215 9.19 14.10 -12.17
CA CYS A 215 10.34 14.66 -11.48
C CYS A 215 10.11 16.08 -10.95
N ARG A 216 10.93 16.43 -9.94
CA ARG A 216 11.08 17.77 -9.45
C ARG A 216 12.52 18.21 -9.70
N VAL A 217 12.69 19.29 -10.45
CA VAL A 217 14.02 19.79 -10.77
C VAL A 217 14.52 20.67 -9.63
N PHE A 218 15.67 20.32 -9.05
CA PHE A 218 16.32 21.12 -8.00
C PHE A 218 17.32 22.10 -8.57
N ASP A 219 18.15 21.67 -9.51
CA ASP A 219 19.13 22.52 -10.19
C ASP A 219 19.12 22.20 -11.67
N GLY A 220 19.51 23.16 -12.48
CA GLY A 220 19.72 22.95 -13.90
C GLY A 220 18.44 23.05 -14.70
N THR A 221 18.53 22.63 -15.95
CA THR A 221 17.44 22.69 -16.92
C THR A 221 17.49 21.41 -17.77
N VAL A 222 16.33 20.81 -18.02
CA VAL A 222 16.19 19.67 -18.91
C VAL A 222 15.22 20.02 -20.02
N LYS A 223 15.55 19.62 -21.25
CA LYS A 223 14.72 19.89 -22.43
C LYS A 223 14.89 18.75 -23.42
N LYS A 224 14.08 18.75 -24.47
CA LYS A 224 14.19 17.79 -25.56
C LYS A 224 15.64 17.74 -26.07
N GLY A 225 16.17 16.54 -26.19
CA GLY A 225 17.53 16.33 -26.70
C GLY A 225 18.60 16.20 -25.62
N THR A 226 18.30 16.54 -24.37
CA THR A 226 19.23 16.36 -23.26
C THR A 226 19.52 14.86 -23.08
N ASN A 227 20.79 14.49 -22.94
CA ASN A 227 21.16 13.12 -22.57
C ASN A 227 21.13 13.01 -21.06
N ILE A 228 20.18 12.27 -20.53
CA ILE A 228 20.03 12.13 -19.07
C ILE A 228 20.63 10.82 -18.59
N ARG A 229 21.07 10.84 -17.35
CA ARG A 229 21.53 9.65 -16.62
C ARG A 229 20.81 9.57 -15.28
N MET A 230 20.30 8.39 -14.96
CA MET A 230 19.81 8.09 -13.63
C MET A 230 21.02 7.68 -12.78
N MET A 231 21.28 8.41 -11.70
CA MET A 231 22.56 8.26 -10.98
C MET A 231 22.71 6.92 -10.26
N ALA A 232 21.63 6.35 -9.74
CA ALA A 232 21.69 5.08 -9.01
C ALA A 232 21.70 3.87 -9.94
N THR A 233 20.82 3.84 -10.94
CA THR A 233 20.74 2.70 -11.87
C THR A 233 21.73 2.80 -13.01
N GLU A 234 22.30 3.99 -13.23
CA GLU A 234 23.24 4.31 -14.32
C GLU A 234 22.63 4.22 -15.72
N ALA A 235 21.33 4.10 -15.82
CA ALA A 235 20.63 4.09 -17.12
C ALA A 235 20.73 5.46 -17.78
N GLU A 236 20.97 5.48 -19.08
CA GLU A 236 21.07 6.72 -19.86
C GLU A 236 20.08 6.69 -21.03
N ALA A 237 19.58 7.86 -21.39
CA ALA A 237 18.68 8.00 -22.52
C ALA A 237 18.61 9.46 -22.98
N GLU A 238 18.25 9.65 -24.24
CA GLU A 238 18.00 10.99 -24.75
C GLU A 238 16.54 11.38 -24.48
N VAL A 239 16.33 12.58 -23.99
CA VAL A 239 14.97 13.10 -23.69
C VAL A 239 14.22 13.34 -25.00
N VAL A 240 13.04 12.74 -25.09
CA VAL A 240 12.15 12.90 -26.25
C VAL A 240 11.21 14.09 -26.05
N GLN A 241 10.71 14.25 -24.83
CA GLN A 241 9.75 15.32 -24.51
C GLN A 241 9.82 15.65 -23.03
N VAL A 242 9.61 16.92 -22.68
CA VAL A 242 9.36 17.34 -21.31
C VAL A 242 8.02 18.06 -21.27
N GLY A 243 7.41 18.13 -20.08
CA GLY A 243 6.14 18.79 -19.93
C GLY A 243 5.69 18.92 -18.50
N ILE A 244 4.50 19.48 -18.35
CA ILE A 244 3.88 19.72 -17.05
C ILE A 244 2.60 18.90 -16.94
N PHE A 245 2.00 18.87 -15.74
CA PHE A 245 0.82 18.07 -15.48
C PHE A 245 -0.43 18.94 -15.45
N GLY A 246 -1.41 18.62 -16.31
CA GLY A 246 -2.77 19.09 -16.13
C GLY A 246 -3.53 18.13 -15.20
N ALA A 247 -4.83 18.30 -15.09
CA ALA A 247 -5.66 17.38 -14.31
C ALA A 247 -5.87 16.10 -15.13
N GLY A 248 -4.99 15.12 -14.89
CA GLY A 248 -5.01 13.86 -15.64
C GLY A 248 -4.44 13.95 -17.05
N GLN A 249 -3.72 15.03 -17.37
CA GLN A 249 -3.18 15.27 -18.71
C GLN A 249 -1.69 15.55 -18.65
N PHE A 250 -0.98 15.19 -19.73
CA PHE A 250 0.44 15.51 -19.92
C PHE A 250 0.51 16.63 -20.96
N ILE A 251 1.04 17.80 -20.55
CA ILE A 251 1.07 18.99 -21.40
C ILE A 251 2.54 19.30 -21.74
N PRO A 252 2.95 19.14 -23.01
CA PRO A 252 4.35 19.42 -23.39
C PRO A 252 4.72 20.87 -23.15
N CYS A 253 5.99 21.09 -22.81
CA CYS A 253 6.56 22.44 -22.70
C CYS A 253 8.00 22.43 -23.21
N ASP A 254 8.62 23.62 -23.25
CA ASP A 254 9.95 23.75 -23.85
C ASP A 254 11.04 23.21 -22.95
N GLU A 255 10.92 23.42 -21.65
CA GLU A 255 11.95 23.01 -20.70
C GLU A 255 11.39 22.89 -19.28
N LEU A 256 12.10 22.13 -18.44
CA LEU A 256 11.88 22.14 -17.00
C LEU A 256 13.16 22.66 -16.35
N SER A 257 13.04 23.71 -15.55
CA SER A 257 14.18 24.33 -14.89
C SER A 257 14.01 24.27 -13.38
N ALA A 258 15.03 24.69 -12.65
CA ALA A 258 15.09 24.63 -11.18
C ALA A 258 13.80 25.13 -10.55
N GLY A 259 13.21 24.32 -9.67
CA GLY A 259 11.97 24.60 -8.96
C GLY A 259 10.73 24.02 -9.61
N MET A 260 10.80 23.58 -10.87
CA MET A 260 9.63 23.08 -11.59
C MET A 260 9.38 21.62 -11.31
N VAL A 261 8.10 21.25 -11.36
CA VAL A 261 7.64 19.86 -11.32
C VAL A 261 7.07 19.52 -12.70
N GLY A 262 7.45 18.37 -13.24
CA GLY A 262 6.97 17.96 -14.52
C GLY A 262 7.34 16.53 -14.85
N TYR A 263 7.22 16.21 -16.15
CA TYR A 263 7.55 14.87 -16.62
C TYR A 263 8.60 14.91 -17.71
N ILE A 264 9.32 13.79 -17.81
CA ILE A 264 10.31 13.56 -18.86
C ILE A 264 9.95 12.25 -19.55
N THR A 265 9.88 12.25 -20.88
CA THR A 265 9.84 11.00 -21.62
C THR A 265 11.19 10.80 -22.29
N ALA A 266 11.67 9.57 -22.26
CA ALA A 266 12.95 9.19 -22.85
C ALA A 266 12.83 7.77 -23.40
N SER A 267 13.80 7.35 -24.20
CA SER A 267 13.75 6.05 -24.86
C SER A 267 14.16 4.92 -23.90
N LEU A 268 13.47 4.84 -22.78
CA LEU A 268 13.66 3.79 -21.78
C LEU A 268 12.53 2.78 -21.90
N LYS A 269 12.85 1.50 -21.71
CA LYS A 269 11.90 0.41 -21.91
C LYS A 269 11.38 -0.18 -20.61
N ASN A 270 11.96 0.18 -19.46
CA ASN A 270 11.63 -0.47 -18.20
C ASN A 270 11.56 0.55 -17.08
N VAL A 271 10.45 0.58 -16.33
CA VAL A 271 10.31 1.48 -15.18
C VAL A 271 11.34 1.20 -14.09
N LYS A 272 11.92 0.03 -14.05
CA LYS A 272 13.00 -0.29 -13.09
C LYS A 272 14.23 0.59 -13.30
N ASP A 273 14.44 1.12 -14.51
CA ASP A 273 15.56 2.02 -14.79
C ASP A 273 15.34 3.41 -14.19
N THR A 274 14.11 3.73 -13.80
CA THR A 274 13.71 5.05 -13.27
C THR A 274 13.14 4.91 -11.87
N THR A 275 13.91 4.37 -10.97
CA THR A 275 13.48 4.06 -9.60
C THR A 275 13.14 5.33 -8.82
N VAL A 276 12.03 5.32 -8.10
CA VAL A 276 11.61 6.43 -7.25
C VAL A 276 12.71 6.74 -6.23
N GLY A 277 13.03 8.03 -6.08
CA GLY A 277 14.08 8.49 -5.18
C GLY A 277 15.42 8.71 -5.85
N ASP A 278 15.60 8.20 -7.06
CA ASP A 278 16.85 8.40 -7.80
C ASP A 278 16.96 9.84 -8.32
N THR A 279 18.16 10.21 -8.70
CA THR A 279 18.47 11.53 -9.24
C THR A 279 18.73 11.44 -10.74
N VAL A 280 18.07 12.33 -11.49
CA VAL A 280 18.34 12.50 -12.93
C VAL A 280 19.36 13.62 -13.09
N THR A 281 20.41 13.37 -13.85
CA THR A 281 21.41 14.39 -14.18
C THR A 281 21.63 14.40 -15.69
N ASP A 282 22.36 15.43 -16.15
CA ASP A 282 22.78 15.53 -17.55
C ASP A 282 24.04 14.68 -17.74
N ALA A 283 23.97 13.65 -18.56
CA ALA A 283 25.10 12.74 -18.77
C ALA A 283 26.33 13.46 -19.34
N ASP A 284 26.11 14.54 -20.09
CA ASP A 284 27.21 15.33 -20.70
C ASP A 284 27.76 16.37 -19.74
N ASN A 285 27.06 16.68 -18.64
CA ASN A 285 27.50 17.66 -17.64
C ASN A 285 26.92 17.25 -16.29
N PRO A 286 27.37 16.14 -15.72
CA PRO A 286 26.73 15.57 -14.53
C PRO A 286 26.93 16.41 -13.28
N CYS A 287 25.95 16.40 -12.39
CA CYS A 287 26.07 17.03 -11.08
C CYS A 287 27.02 16.20 -10.20
N ALA A 288 27.60 16.86 -9.20
CA ALA A 288 28.64 16.24 -8.37
C ALA A 288 28.07 15.14 -7.47
N GLU A 289 26.89 15.35 -6.91
CA GLU A 289 26.31 14.43 -5.93
C GLU A 289 24.83 14.19 -6.22
N ALA A 290 24.37 12.97 -6.01
CA ALA A 290 22.96 12.64 -6.08
C ALA A 290 22.22 13.28 -4.91
N LEU A 291 20.91 13.47 -5.09
CA LEU A 291 20.04 13.92 -4.00
C LEU A 291 20.00 12.82 -2.92
N PRO A 292 19.94 13.20 -1.64
CA PRO A 292 20.00 12.19 -0.57
C PRO A 292 18.72 11.38 -0.45
N GLY A 293 18.82 10.22 0.19
CA GLY A 293 17.68 9.44 0.59
C GLY A 293 17.27 8.32 -0.35
N TYR A 294 17.99 8.10 -1.45
CA TYR A 294 17.69 6.96 -2.31
C TYR A 294 17.92 5.66 -1.57
N LYS A 295 16.95 4.75 -1.64
CA LYS A 295 17.18 3.38 -1.19
C LYS A 295 16.27 2.44 -1.99
N LYS A 296 16.78 1.24 -2.20
CA LYS A 296 16.04 0.22 -2.92
C LYS A 296 14.94 -0.33 -2.00
N VAL A 297 13.70 -0.35 -2.49
CA VAL A 297 12.57 -0.89 -1.73
C VAL A 297 12.39 -2.35 -2.11
N ASN A 298 12.37 -3.22 -1.10
CA ASN A 298 12.21 -4.65 -1.31
C ASN A 298 10.84 -5.10 -0.85
N PRO A 299 10.26 -6.13 -1.50
CA PRO A 299 8.99 -6.67 -1.03
C PRO A 299 9.09 -7.20 0.39
N MET A 300 7.98 -7.10 1.13
CA MET A 300 7.91 -7.54 2.52
C MET A 300 6.95 -8.72 2.70
N VAL A 301 5.96 -8.87 1.82
CA VAL A 301 4.94 -9.91 1.89
C VAL A 301 5.00 -10.73 0.61
N TYR A 302 4.99 -12.05 0.74
CA TYR A 302 5.05 -12.97 -0.40
C TYR A 302 3.87 -13.91 -0.37
N CYS A 303 3.35 -14.25 -1.55
CA CYS A 303 2.37 -15.32 -1.68
C CYS A 303 2.43 -15.92 -3.07
N GLY A 304 1.82 -17.10 -3.22
CA GLY A 304 1.68 -17.72 -4.52
C GLY A 304 0.38 -17.27 -5.18
N LEU A 305 0.46 -16.93 -6.46
CA LEU A 305 -0.71 -16.63 -7.29
C LEU A 305 -0.83 -17.73 -8.35
N TYR A 306 -1.97 -18.37 -8.43
CA TYR A 306 -2.21 -19.48 -9.35
C TYR A 306 -3.50 -19.23 -10.10
N PRO A 307 -3.54 -19.49 -11.42
CA PRO A 307 -4.82 -19.41 -12.12
C PRO A 307 -5.72 -20.55 -11.67
N ALA A 308 -7.00 -20.27 -11.46
CA ALA A 308 -7.96 -21.30 -11.10
C ALA A 308 -8.07 -22.36 -12.22
N ASP A 309 -7.94 -21.94 -13.48
CA ASP A 309 -7.84 -22.81 -14.64
C ASP A 309 -6.38 -22.83 -15.09
N GLY A 310 -5.73 -23.99 -14.98
CA GLY A 310 -4.31 -24.13 -15.33
C GLY A 310 -3.97 -23.72 -16.76
N ALA A 311 -4.93 -23.81 -17.69
CA ALA A 311 -4.75 -23.38 -19.07
C ALA A 311 -4.52 -21.86 -19.20
N LYS A 312 -4.87 -21.10 -18.16
CA LYS A 312 -4.70 -19.66 -18.11
C LYS A 312 -3.33 -19.20 -17.58
N TYR A 313 -2.42 -20.13 -17.30
CA TYR A 313 -1.08 -19.78 -16.82
C TYR A 313 -0.36 -18.76 -17.71
N PRO A 314 -0.34 -18.94 -19.07
CA PRO A 314 0.29 -17.92 -19.91
C PRO A 314 -0.37 -16.56 -19.80
N ASP A 315 -1.70 -16.53 -19.61
CA ASP A 315 -2.44 -15.26 -19.45
C ASP A 315 -2.03 -14.57 -18.15
N LEU A 316 -1.85 -15.31 -17.07
CA LEU A 316 -1.38 -14.76 -15.80
C LEU A 316 0.03 -14.22 -15.93
N ARG A 317 0.93 -14.96 -16.60
CA ARG A 317 2.30 -14.50 -16.84
C ARG A 317 2.29 -13.16 -17.59
N ASP A 318 1.52 -13.07 -18.66
CA ASP A 318 1.44 -11.85 -19.47
C ASP A 318 0.86 -10.68 -18.68
N ALA A 319 -0.14 -10.94 -17.85
CA ALA A 319 -0.76 -9.90 -17.01
C ALA A 319 0.22 -9.38 -15.96
N LEU A 320 0.97 -10.28 -15.29
CA LEU A 320 1.98 -9.86 -14.31
C LEU A 320 3.08 -9.03 -14.96
N GLU A 321 3.51 -9.43 -16.15
CA GLU A 321 4.50 -8.66 -16.91
C GLU A 321 4.01 -7.24 -17.20
N LYS A 322 2.77 -7.10 -17.63
CA LYS A 322 2.17 -5.78 -17.92
C LYS A 322 2.02 -4.94 -16.64
N LEU A 323 1.58 -5.56 -15.54
CA LEU A 323 1.45 -4.84 -14.27
C LEU A 323 2.81 -4.37 -13.77
N GLN A 324 3.86 -5.18 -13.93
CA GLN A 324 5.20 -4.81 -13.47
C GLN A 324 5.76 -3.60 -14.24
N LEU A 325 5.33 -3.38 -15.47
CA LEU A 325 5.74 -2.19 -16.23
C LEU A 325 5.35 -0.90 -15.51
N ASN A 326 4.25 -0.92 -14.76
CA ASN A 326 3.77 0.26 -14.02
C ASN A 326 3.96 0.13 -12.51
N ASP A 327 4.54 -0.97 -12.04
CA ASP A 327 4.72 -1.21 -10.61
C ASP A 327 6.07 -1.90 -10.40
N ALA A 328 7.10 -1.09 -10.22
CA ALA A 328 8.47 -1.60 -10.06
C ALA A 328 8.64 -2.38 -8.75
N SER A 329 7.73 -2.19 -7.78
CA SER A 329 7.83 -2.89 -6.50
C SER A 329 7.23 -4.30 -6.53
N LEU A 330 6.47 -4.64 -7.58
CA LEU A 330 5.95 -6.00 -7.75
C LEU A 330 7.08 -6.91 -8.25
N SER A 331 7.34 -7.99 -7.52
CA SER A 331 8.25 -9.03 -7.98
C SER A 331 7.49 -10.32 -8.21
N TYR A 332 7.95 -11.13 -9.16
CA TYR A 332 7.32 -12.44 -9.39
C TYR A 332 8.33 -13.38 -10.04
N GLU A 333 8.20 -14.65 -9.74
CA GLU A 333 8.99 -15.72 -10.36
C GLU A 333 8.14 -16.98 -10.47
N PRO A 334 8.38 -17.82 -11.48
CA PRO A 334 7.60 -19.06 -11.65
C PRO A 334 7.71 -19.97 -10.43
N GLU A 335 6.64 -20.68 -10.15
CA GLU A 335 6.55 -21.61 -9.03
C GLU A 335 5.58 -22.71 -9.41
N THR A 336 5.77 -23.88 -8.82
CA THR A 336 4.82 -24.99 -8.97
C THR A 336 4.33 -25.46 -7.62
N SER A 337 3.07 -25.89 -7.59
CA SER A 337 2.43 -26.48 -6.43
C SER A 337 1.86 -27.83 -6.85
N ILE A 338 2.03 -28.83 -6.01
CA ILE A 338 1.41 -30.15 -6.26
C ILE A 338 -0.11 -30.00 -6.30
N ALA A 339 -0.65 -29.15 -5.42
CA ALA A 339 -2.09 -28.94 -5.34
C ALA A 339 -2.65 -28.08 -6.47
N LEU A 340 -1.91 -27.01 -6.86
CA LEU A 340 -2.44 -25.95 -7.72
C LEU A 340 -1.83 -25.89 -9.12
N GLY A 341 -0.76 -26.62 -9.36
CA GLY A 341 -0.10 -26.62 -10.67
C GLY A 341 0.88 -25.46 -10.81
N PHE A 342 0.94 -24.86 -11.99
CA PHE A 342 1.87 -23.79 -12.29
C PHE A 342 1.30 -22.43 -11.87
N GLY A 343 2.15 -21.62 -11.28
CA GLY A 343 1.80 -20.28 -10.86
C GLY A 343 3.04 -19.44 -10.65
N PHE A 344 2.91 -18.41 -9.79
CA PHE A 344 4.01 -17.50 -9.52
C PHE A 344 4.10 -17.20 -8.02
N ARG A 345 5.35 -17.15 -7.52
CA ARG A 345 5.64 -16.62 -6.19
C ARG A 345 5.83 -15.12 -6.36
N CYS A 346 4.94 -14.33 -5.78
CA CYS A 346 4.91 -12.87 -5.95
C CYS A 346 5.27 -12.17 -4.65
N GLY A 347 5.97 -11.06 -4.77
CA GLY A 347 6.35 -10.21 -3.64
C GLY A 347 5.66 -8.86 -3.73
N PHE A 348 5.20 -8.36 -2.58
CA PHE A 348 4.43 -7.13 -2.45
C PHE A 348 4.95 -6.27 -1.32
N LEU A 349 4.67 -4.97 -1.38
CA LEU A 349 5.05 -4.05 -0.31
C LEU A 349 4.30 -4.32 0.99
N GLY A 350 3.07 -4.79 0.90
CA GLY A 350 2.24 -5.11 2.05
C GLY A 350 0.95 -5.77 1.61
N LEU A 351 0.03 -5.95 2.54
CA LEU A 351 -1.22 -6.66 2.25
C LEU A 351 -2.14 -5.87 1.32
N LEU A 352 -2.20 -4.55 1.48
CA LEU A 352 -3.00 -3.72 0.58
C LEU A 352 -2.49 -3.80 -0.86
N HIS A 353 -1.16 -3.77 -1.03
CA HIS A 353 -0.54 -3.91 -2.35
C HIS A 353 -0.94 -5.24 -2.99
N LEU A 354 -0.91 -6.33 -2.20
CA LEU A 354 -1.36 -7.66 -2.66
C LEU A 354 -2.81 -7.62 -3.13
N GLU A 355 -3.70 -7.04 -2.32
CA GLU A 355 -5.12 -6.97 -2.66
C GLU A 355 -5.37 -6.18 -3.94
N ILE A 356 -4.67 -5.07 -4.11
CA ILE A 356 -4.80 -4.23 -5.30
C ILE A 356 -4.36 -4.98 -6.55
N ILE A 357 -3.21 -5.64 -6.49
CA ILE A 357 -2.71 -6.42 -7.63
C ILE A 357 -3.67 -7.56 -7.95
N GLN A 358 -4.17 -8.25 -6.93
CA GLN A 358 -5.11 -9.35 -7.12
C GLN A 358 -6.40 -8.86 -7.79
N GLU A 359 -6.96 -7.74 -7.31
CA GLU A 359 -8.18 -7.19 -7.91
C GLU A 359 -7.96 -6.74 -9.36
N ARG A 360 -6.80 -6.14 -9.64
CA ARG A 360 -6.48 -5.72 -11.01
C ARG A 360 -6.36 -6.92 -11.94
N LEU A 361 -5.72 -8.00 -11.49
CA LEU A 361 -5.64 -9.22 -12.29
C LEU A 361 -7.02 -9.80 -12.58
N GLU A 362 -7.91 -9.75 -11.60
CA GLU A 362 -9.27 -10.27 -11.76
C GLU A 362 -10.14 -9.37 -12.65
N ARG A 363 -10.08 -8.06 -12.47
CA ARG A 363 -10.95 -7.12 -13.20
C ARG A 363 -10.42 -6.73 -14.57
N GLU A 364 -9.13 -6.36 -14.65
CA GLU A 364 -8.57 -5.84 -15.91
C GLU A 364 -8.16 -6.95 -16.87
N TYR A 365 -7.75 -8.10 -16.33
CA TYR A 365 -7.24 -9.22 -17.13
C TYR A 365 -8.16 -10.43 -17.10
N ASN A 366 -9.28 -10.31 -16.41
CA ASN A 366 -10.35 -11.32 -16.39
C ASN A 366 -9.84 -12.70 -15.96
N LEU A 367 -9.01 -12.73 -14.93
CA LEU A 367 -8.43 -13.96 -14.39
C LEU A 367 -9.13 -14.37 -13.10
N ASP A 368 -9.42 -15.68 -12.97
CA ASP A 368 -9.83 -16.26 -11.69
C ASP A 368 -8.57 -16.79 -11.02
N LEU A 369 -8.29 -16.34 -9.81
CA LEU A 369 -7.03 -16.65 -9.11
C LEU A 369 -7.26 -17.42 -7.83
N VAL A 370 -6.30 -18.30 -7.51
CA VAL A 370 -6.15 -18.89 -6.19
C VAL A 370 -4.89 -18.27 -5.58
N THR A 371 -5.03 -17.67 -4.40
CA THR A 371 -3.93 -17.06 -3.67
C THR A 371 -3.56 -17.93 -2.49
N THR A 372 -2.28 -18.26 -2.34
CA THR A 372 -1.84 -18.93 -1.13
C THR A 372 -1.78 -17.94 0.02
N ALA A 373 -1.59 -18.42 1.24
CA ALA A 373 -1.50 -17.57 2.41
C ALA A 373 -0.31 -16.60 2.26
N PRO A 374 -0.52 -15.30 2.47
CA PRO A 374 0.61 -14.37 2.49
C PRO A 374 1.56 -14.69 3.64
N GLY A 375 2.84 -14.50 3.42
CA GLY A 375 3.84 -14.72 4.45
C GLY A 375 4.98 -13.72 4.29
N VAL A 376 5.92 -13.80 5.22
CA VAL A 376 7.07 -12.92 5.25
C VAL A 376 8.31 -13.68 4.81
N ILE A 377 9.42 -12.97 4.64
CA ILE A 377 10.71 -13.62 4.38
C ILE A 377 11.30 -14.06 5.71
N TYR A 378 11.51 -15.36 5.86
CA TYR A 378 12.22 -15.91 7.02
C TYR A 378 13.68 -16.12 6.67
N ARG A 379 14.55 -16.04 7.67
CA ARG A 379 15.94 -16.42 7.52
C ARG A 379 16.15 -17.76 8.20
N VAL A 380 16.59 -18.75 7.43
CA VAL A 380 16.84 -20.11 7.91
C VAL A 380 18.35 -20.29 8.01
N HIS A 381 18.83 -20.47 9.25
CA HIS A 381 20.26 -20.71 9.53
C HIS A 381 20.46 -22.21 9.60
N LYS A 382 21.19 -22.74 8.63
CA LYS A 382 21.42 -24.18 8.54
C LYS A 382 22.64 -24.61 9.38
N THR A 383 22.68 -25.87 9.75
CA THR A 383 23.77 -26.43 10.56
C THR A 383 25.12 -26.37 9.87
N ASP A 384 25.15 -26.28 8.53
CA ASP A 384 26.40 -26.13 7.77
C ASP A 384 26.89 -24.68 7.65
N GLY A 385 26.18 -23.74 8.29
CA GLY A 385 26.53 -22.33 8.27
C GLY A 385 25.87 -21.51 7.17
N GLU A 386 25.17 -22.14 6.24
CA GLU A 386 24.44 -21.45 5.19
C GLU A 386 23.23 -20.72 5.77
N VAL A 387 22.97 -19.50 5.29
CA VAL A 387 21.76 -18.74 5.65
C VAL A 387 20.93 -18.59 4.37
N MET A 388 19.72 -19.13 4.37
CA MET A 388 18.82 -18.99 3.23
C MET A 388 17.62 -18.13 3.57
N GLU A 389 17.14 -17.38 2.59
CA GLU A 389 15.87 -16.64 2.71
C GLU A 389 14.74 -17.51 2.22
N LEU A 390 13.71 -17.66 3.06
CA LEU A 390 12.56 -18.53 2.79
C LEU A 390 11.32 -17.67 2.57
N THR A 391 10.77 -17.71 1.35
CA THR A 391 9.54 -16.98 1.01
C THR A 391 8.34 -17.91 0.85
N ASN A 392 8.59 -19.19 0.59
CA ASN A 392 7.54 -20.19 0.39
C ASN A 392 7.69 -21.27 1.47
N PRO A 393 6.70 -21.41 2.38
CA PRO A 393 6.82 -22.40 3.45
C PRO A 393 7.08 -23.83 2.96
N SER A 394 6.58 -24.21 1.78
CA SER A 394 6.79 -25.56 1.28
C SER A 394 8.24 -25.86 0.92
N ASN A 395 9.09 -24.81 0.82
CA ASN A 395 10.51 -24.95 0.53
C ASN A 395 11.38 -25.07 1.79
N LEU A 396 10.78 -25.16 2.97
CA LEU A 396 11.55 -25.28 4.21
C LEU A 396 12.42 -26.54 4.16
N PRO A 397 13.73 -26.43 4.44
CA PRO A 397 14.58 -27.62 4.48
C PRO A 397 14.18 -28.59 5.58
N ASP A 398 14.70 -29.81 5.52
CA ASP A 398 14.49 -30.81 6.57
C ASP A 398 14.86 -30.19 7.93
N PRO A 399 13.98 -30.27 8.94
CA PRO A 399 14.27 -29.68 10.26
C PRO A 399 15.59 -30.12 10.87
N SER A 400 16.08 -31.33 10.55
CA SER A 400 17.36 -31.80 11.06
C SER A 400 18.55 -30.98 10.55
N THR A 401 18.41 -30.26 9.44
CA THR A 401 19.44 -29.42 8.86
C THR A 401 19.37 -27.96 9.32
N ILE A 402 18.35 -27.60 10.13
CA ILE A 402 18.13 -26.23 10.56
C ILE A 402 18.68 -26.04 11.96
N GLU A 403 19.58 -25.05 12.14
CA GLU A 403 20.09 -24.69 13.46
C GLU A 403 19.09 -23.79 14.18
N TYR A 404 18.62 -22.73 13.52
CA TYR A 404 17.57 -21.84 14.05
C TYR A 404 16.99 -21.02 12.91
N MET A 405 15.88 -20.35 13.19
CA MET A 405 15.20 -19.47 12.22
C MET A 405 14.99 -18.09 12.82
N GLU A 406 15.00 -17.09 11.97
CA GLU A 406 14.70 -15.71 12.34
C GLU A 406 13.50 -15.20 11.56
N GLU A 407 12.70 -14.35 12.21
CA GLU A 407 11.56 -13.69 11.58
C GLU A 407 11.71 -12.17 11.66
N PRO A 408 11.13 -11.44 10.70
CA PRO A 408 11.20 -9.98 10.74
C PRO A 408 10.24 -9.41 11.79
N PHE A 409 10.71 -8.38 12.49
CA PHE A 409 9.92 -7.61 13.45
C PHE A 409 9.75 -6.18 12.95
N VAL A 410 8.72 -5.53 13.39
CA VAL A 410 8.47 -4.11 13.13
C VAL A 410 8.37 -3.34 14.45
N SER A 411 8.70 -2.04 14.38
CA SER A 411 8.42 -1.09 15.44
C SER A 411 7.07 -0.46 15.12
N ALA A 412 6.07 -0.70 15.96
CA ALA A 412 4.70 -0.29 15.71
C ALA A 412 4.27 0.82 16.65
N GLU A 413 3.51 1.77 16.13
CA GLU A 413 2.87 2.84 16.90
C GLU A 413 1.36 2.74 16.71
N ILE A 414 0.63 2.66 17.82
CA ILE A 414 -0.83 2.56 17.81
C ILE A 414 -1.39 3.71 18.63
N MET A 415 -2.20 4.55 17.99
CA MET A 415 -2.88 5.63 18.70
C MET A 415 -4.35 5.24 18.89
N VAL A 416 -4.84 5.35 20.12
CA VAL A 416 -6.18 4.88 20.46
C VAL A 416 -6.73 5.71 21.62
N THR A 417 -8.06 5.82 21.73
CA THR A 417 -8.68 6.48 22.87
C THR A 417 -8.43 5.65 24.15
N THR A 418 -8.29 6.34 25.27
CA THR A 418 -7.90 5.69 26.54
C THR A 418 -8.86 4.58 26.95
N GLU A 419 -10.13 4.70 26.57
CA GLU A 419 -11.17 3.69 26.85
C GLU A 419 -10.78 2.30 26.33
N TYR A 420 -10.05 2.24 25.20
CA TYR A 420 -9.75 0.98 24.52
C TYR A 420 -8.30 0.52 24.68
N VAL A 421 -7.49 1.20 25.51
CA VAL A 421 -6.08 0.86 25.71
C VAL A 421 -5.92 -0.59 26.15
N GLY A 422 -6.73 -1.03 27.12
CA GLY A 422 -6.65 -2.41 27.61
C GLY A 422 -6.90 -3.45 26.55
N ALA A 423 -7.92 -3.22 25.72
CA ALA A 423 -8.26 -4.15 24.63
C ALA A 423 -7.14 -4.24 23.60
N ILE A 424 -6.53 -3.10 23.26
CA ILE A 424 -5.44 -3.07 22.28
C ILE A 424 -4.17 -3.71 22.84
N MET A 425 -3.86 -3.48 24.12
CA MET A 425 -2.72 -4.13 24.76
C MET A 425 -2.90 -5.66 24.78
N GLN A 426 -4.12 -6.13 25.03
CA GLN A 426 -4.43 -7.55 24.99
C GLN A 426 -4.21 -8.12 23.57
N LEU A 427 -4.66 -7.40 22.54
CA LEU A 427 -4.47 -7.82 21.14
C LEU A 427 -2.99 -7.95 20.83
N CYS A 428 -2.18 -6.96 21.20
CA CYS A 428 -0.74 -6.99 20.95
C CYS A 428 -0.07 -8.17 21.67
N GLN A 429 -0.51 -8.46 22.88
CA GLN A 429 0.01 -9.61 23.62
C GLN A 429 -0.34 -10.92 22.90
N GLU A 430 -1.57 -11.05 22.42
CA GLU A 430 -2.00 -12.24 21.66
C GLU A 430 -1.18 -12.43 20.38
N ARG A 431 -0.67 -11.34 19.81
CA ARG A 431 0.13 -11.35 18.59
C ARG A 431 1.62 -11.33 18.87
N ARG A 432 2.03 -11.78 20.05
CA ARG A 432 3.43 -11.91 20.48
C ARG A 432 4.18 -10.57 20.47
N GLY A 433 3.46 -9.48 20.70
CA GLY A 433 4.05 -8.16 20.76
C GLY A 433 4.85 -7.95 22.02
N VAL A 434 5.94 -7.18 21.90
CA VAL A 434 6.78 -6.78 23.04
C VAL A 434 6.48 -5.31 23.34
N TYR A 435 5.92 -5.06 24.52
CA TYR A 435 5.57 -3.71 24.97
C TYR A 435 6.83 -2.85 25.10
N LYS A 436 6.80 -1.65 24.54
CA LYS A 436 7.91 -0.69 24.64
C LYS A 436 7.57 0.49 25.50
N SER A 437 6.46 1.19 25.21
CA SER A 437 6.08 2.37 25.99
C SER A 437 4.64 2.75 25.71
N MET A 438 4.10 3.61 26.59
CA MET A 438 2.79 4.22 26.41
C MET A 438 2.89 5.68 26.84
N GLU A 439 2.39 6.58 25.99
CA GLU A 439 2.34 8.01 26.30
C GLU A 439 0.90 8.48 26.15
N TYR A 440 0.42 9.26 27.12
CA TYR A 440 -0.89 9.88 27.00
C TYR A 440 -0.76 11.18 26.22
N MET A 441 -1.59 11.31 25.18
CA MET A 441 -1.64 12.47 24.29
C MET A 441 -2.84 13.33 24.65
N GLU A 442 -2.99 13.77 25.81
CA GLU A 442 -4.17 14.34 26.46
C GLU A 442 -4.81 13.27 27.35
N THR A 443 -5.90 13.64 28.02
CA THR A 443 -6.60 12.71 28.90
C THR A 443 -7.40 11.64 28.17
N THR A 444 -7.64 11.83 26.86
CA THR A 444 -8.56 10.98 26.11
C THR A 444 -7.87 10.03 25.13
N ARG A 445 -6.56 10.18 24.86
CA ARG A 445 -5.88 9.37 23.86
C ARG A 445 -4.51 8.93 24.36
N ALA A 446 -4.07 7.77 23.86
CA ALA A 446 -2.77 7.20 24.21
C ALA A 446 -2.05 6.74 22.94
N LEU A 447 -0.73 6.86 22.98
CA LEU A 447 0.16 6.31 21.95
C LEU A 447 0.89 5.12 22.52
N LEU A 448 0.60 3.94 21.97
CA LEU A 448 1.24 2.68 22.37
C LEU A 448 2.36 2.34 21.39
N LYS A 449 3.51 1.95 21.93
CA LYS A 449 4.64 1.50 21.11
C LYS A 449 4.94 0.05 21.43
N TYR A 450 4.98 -0.77 20.40
CA TYR A 450 5.23 -2.22 20.48
C TYR A 450 6.22 -2.65 19.42
N ASP A 451 6.98 -3.69 19.73
CA ASP A 451 7.68 -4.47 18.70
C ASP A 451 6.79 -5.67 18.39
N LEU A 452 6.44 -5.84 17.13
CA LEU A 452 5.52 -6.89 16.69
C LEU A 452 6.18 -7.73 15.59
N PRO A 453 5.98 -9.06 15.59
CA PRO A 453 6.40 -9.86 14.44
C PRO A 453 5.60 -9.44 13.20
N LEU A 454 6.29 -9.23 12.09
CA LEU A 454 5.61 -8.83 10.86
C LEU A 454 4.54 -9.84 10.44
N ASN A 455 4.83 -11.13 10.62
CA ASN A 455 3.89 -12.18 10.23
C ASN A 455 2.57 -12.11 10.99
N GLU A 456 2.59 -11.56 12.20
CA GLU A 456 1.36 -11.43 13.00
C GLU A 456 0.49 -10.26 12.56
N ILE A 457 1.05 -9.29 11.83
CA ILE A 457 0.29 -8.11 11.41
C ILE A 457 -0.19 -8.17 9.95
N ILE A 458 0.36 -9.08 9.14
CA ILE A 458 -0.05 -9.16 7.73
C ILE A 458 -1.39 -9.88 7.52
N TYR A 459 -1.93 -10.52 8.54
CA TYR A 459 -3.22 -11.21 8.41
C TYR A 459 -4.35 -10.21 8.70
N ASP A 460 -5.00 -10.34 9.84
CA ASP A 460 -6.18 -9.55 10.17
C ASP A 460 -5.93 -8.53 11.30
N PHE A 461 -4.67 -8.22 11.60
CA PHE A 461 -4.33 -7.35 12.74
C PHE A 461 -4.99 -5.98 12.64
N PHE A 462 -4.96 -5.36 11.46
CA PHE A 462 -5.56 -4.03 11.28
C PHE A 462 -7.07 -4.08 11.51
N ASP A 463 -7.72 -5.12 10.99
CA ASP A 463 -9.16 -5.31 11.21
C ASP A 463 -9.47 -5.55 12.69
N ALA A 464 -8.64 -6.32 13.37
CA ALA A 464 -8.80 -6.56 14.80
C ALA A 464 -8.62 -5.29 15.63
N LEU A 465 -7.63 -4.45 15.26
CA LEU A 465 -7.46 -3.13 15.89
C LEU A 465 -8.74 -2.30 15.79
N LYS A 466 -9.30 -2.24 14.58
CA LYS A 466 -10.50 -1.44 14.32
C LYS A 466 -11.69 -1.99 15.10
N SER A 467 -11.89 -3.31 15.09
CA SER A 467 -13.06 -3.89 15.77
C SER A 467 -12.96 -3.76 17.29
N ARG A 468 -11.77 -3.94 17.86
CA ARG A 468 -11.59 -3.86 19.33
C ARG A 468 -11.58 -2.42 19.86
N SER A 469 -11.50 -1.43 18.99
CA SER A 469 -11.49 -0.01 19.36
C SER A 469 -12.68 0.75 18.79
N ARG A 470 -13.65 0.06 18.21
CA ARG A 470 -14.81 0.65 17.52
C ARG A 470 -14.38 1.67 16.46
N GLY A 471 -13.30 1.38 15.76
CA GLY A 471 -12.78 2.23 14.70
C GLY A 471 -11.87 3.36 15.16
N TYR A 472 -11.61 3.48 16.46
CA TYR A 472 -10.82 4.60 17.00
C TYR A 472 -9.31 4.37 17.00
N ALA A 473 -8.83 3.15 16.74
CA ALA A 473 -7.40 2.89 16.70
C ALA A 473 -6.81 3.18 15.32
N SER A 474 -5.64 3.79 15.31
CA SER A 474 -4.85 3.95 14.10
C SER A 474 -3.48 3.33 14.33
N PHE A 475 -2.78 2.99 13.23
CA PHE A 475 -1.63 2.11 13.29
C PHE A 475 -0.61 2.50 12.23
N ASP A 476 0.65 2.58 12.64
CA ASP A 476 1.77 2.78 11.74
C ASP A 476 2.94 1.90 12.20
N TYR A 477 3.79 1.48 11.28
CA TYR A 477 4.94 0.66 11.62
C TYR A 477 6.09 0.86 10.64
N GLU A 478 7.29 0.49 11.09
CA GLU A 478 8.48 0.45 10.22
C GLU A 478 9.29 -0.80 10.56
N MET A 479 10.06 -1.28 9.61
CA MET A 479 10.88 -2.47 9.83
C MET A 479 11.93 -2.22 10.90
N LYS A 480 12.05 -3.16 11.84
CA LYS A 480 13.04 -3.11 12.90
C LYS A 480 14.25 -4.00 12.62
N GLY A 481 14.02 -5.23 12.15
CA GLY A 481 15.07 -6.19 11.89
C GLY A 481 14.61 -7.62 12.16
N TYR A 482 15.54 -8.55 12.16
CA TYR A 482 15.25 -9.98 12.32
C TYR A 482 15.53 -10.44 13.75
N VAL A 483 14.68 -11.31 14.25
CA VAL A 483 14.76 -11.85 15.62
C VAL A 483 14.65 -13.36 15.53
N ARG A 484 15.56 -14.06 16.24
CA ARG A 484 15.50 -15.51 16.38
C ARG A 484 14.18 -15.89 17.06
N SER A 485 13.45 -16.84 16.49
CA SER A 485 12.13 -17.25 16.97
C SER A 485 11.95 -18.75 16.81
N ASP A 486 11.12 -19.31 17.68
CA ASP A 486 10.83 -20.75 17.70
C ASP A 486 9.69 -21.03 16.71
N LEU A 487 10.04 -21.24 15.46
CA LEU A 487 9.09 -21.34 14.35
C LEU A 487 8.94 -22.79 13.90
N VAL A 488 7.73 -23.14 13.49
CA VAL A 488 7.42 -24.47 12.95
C VAL A 488 6.66 -24.34 11.64
N LYS A 489 6.74 -25.39 10.82
CA LYS A 489 5.94 -25.48 9.61
C LYS A 489 4.66 -26.26 9.92
N LEU A 490 3.52 -25.62 9.69
CA LEU A 490 2.21 -26.23 9.86
C LEU A 490 1.69 -26.64 8.49
N ASP A 491 1.41 -27.91 8.32
CA ASP A 491 0.84 -28.47 7.09
C ASP A 491 -0.64 -28.79 7.30
N ILE A 492 -1.43 -28.54 6.26
CA ILE A 492 -2.85 -28.90 6.24
C ILE A 492 -2.98 -30.13 5.35
N LEU A 493 -3.65 -31.15 5.88
CA LEU A 493 -3.95 -32.37 5.12
C LEU A 493 -5.45 -32.45 4.92
N ILE A 494 -5.86 -32.66 3.69
CA ILE A 494 -7.27 -32.86 3.34
C ILE A 494 -7.38 -34.24 2.70
N ASN A 495 -8.20 -35.08 3.29
CA ASN A 495 -8.31 -36.49 2.89
C ASN A 495 -6.94 -37.19 2.97
N LYS A 496 -6.19 -36.87 4.02
CA LYS A 496 -4.84 -37.41 4.31
C LYS A 496 -3.76 -37.01 3.31
N GLU A 497 -4.08 -36.10 2.38
CA GLU A 497 -3.09 -35.58 1.42
C GLU A 497 -2.70 -34.16 1.79
N GLU A 498 -1.40 -33.88 1.83
CA GLU A 498 -0.87 -32.57 2.14
C GLU A 498 -1.21 -31.58 1.04
N VAL A 499 -1.74 -30.40 1.42
CA VAL A 499 -2.04 -29.31 0.50
C VAL A 499 -0.93 -28.27 0.67
N ASP A 500 0.04 -28.28 -0.21
CA ASP A 500 1.22 -27.42 -0.07
C ASP A 500 0.88 -25.92 -0.12
N ALA A 501 -0.19 -25.56 -0.81
CA ALA A 501 -0.64 -24.16 -0.88
C ALA A 501 -1.20 -23.67 0.45
N LEU A 502 -1.50 -24.56 1.39
CA LEU A 502 -1.99 -24.23 2.73
C LEU A 502 -0.94 -24.51 3.81
N SER A 503 0.34 -24.48 3.46
CA SER A 503 1.43 -24.60 4.43
C SER A 503 1.74 -23.22 5.02
N PHE A 504 2.02 -23.18 6.32
CA PHE A 504 2.29 -21.95 7.06
C PHE A 504 3.54 -22.12 7.90
N ILE A 505 4.29 -21.03 8.06
CA ILE A 505 5.31 -20.92 9.10
C ILE A 505 4.68 -20.15 10.24
N LEU A 506 4.64 -20.73 11.43
CA LEU A 506 4.01 -20.14 12.60
C LEU A 506 4.93 -20.28 13.82
N HIS A 507 4.73 -19.43 14.82
CA HIS A 507 5.40 -19.60 16.09
C HIS A 507 4.84 -20.88 16.78
N LYS A 508 5.73 -21.62 17.39
CA LYS A 508 5.37 -22.89 18.05
C LYS A 508 4.22 -22.72 19.04
N ASP A 509 4.23 -21.62 19.80
CA ASP A 509 3.23 -21.39 20.85
C ASP A 509 1.82 -21.15 20.29
N THR A 510 1.70 -20.69 19.06
CA THR A 510 0.41 -20.39 18.45
C THR A 510 -0.06 -21.47 17.45
N ALA A 511 0.80 -22.44 17.15
CA ALA A 511 0.55 -23.39 16.07
C ALA A 511 -0.67 -24.25 16.33
N TYR A 512 -0.86 -24.75 17.56
CA TYR A 512 -1.99 -25.61 17.87
C TYR A 512 -3.32 -24.89 17.69
N GLU A 513 -3.45 -23.72 18.30
CA GLU A 513 -4.69 -22.97 18.24
C GLU A 513 -5.03 -22.52 16.79
N ARG A 514 -4.02 -22.02 16.08
CA ARG A 514 -4.22 -21.63 14.70
C ARG A 514 -4.55 -22.82 13.81
N GLY A 515 -3.87 -23.94 13.99
CA GLY A 515 -4.17 -25.16 13.24
C GLY A 515 -5.61 -25.63 13.44
N ARG A 516 -6.07 -25.58 14.69
CA ARG A 516 -7.47 -25.97 15.00
C ARG A 516 -8.46 -25.03 14.32
N LYS A 517 -8.21 -23.71 14.42
CA LYS A 517 -9.10 -22.73 13.78
C LYS A 517 -9.10 -22.85 12.26
N MET A 518 -7.93 -23.10 11.67
CA MET A 518 -7.83 -23.30 10.22
C MET A 518 -8.65 -24.52 9.78
N CYS A 519 -8.56 -25.62 10.53
CA CYS A 519 -9.34 -26.82 10.21
C CYS A 519 -10.84 -26.55 10.32
N GLU A 520 -11.26 -25.79 11.34
CA GLU A 520 -12.67 -25.40 11.50
C GLU A 520 -13.15 -24.55 10.33
N LYS A 521 -12.36 -23.56 9.92
CA LYS A 521 -12.71 -22.70 8.78
C LYS A 521 -12.78 -23.49 7.47
N LEU A 522 -11.82 -24.37 7.25
CA LEU A 522 -11.83 -25.21 6.05
C LEU A 522 -13.05 -26.14 6.03
N LYS A 523 -13.43 -26.68 7.18
CA LYS A 523 -14.63 -27.51 7.28
C LYS A 523 -15.89 -26.73 6.87
N GLU A 524 -15.97 -25.45 7.25
CA GLU A 524 -17.09 -24.59 6.88
C GLU A 524 -17.12 -24.27 5.39
N GLU A 525 -15.94 -24.05 4.80
CA GLU A 525 -15.81 -23.54 3.43
C GLU A 525 -15.80 -24.64 2.38
N ILE A 526 -15.32 -25.84 2.72
CA ILE A 526 -15.27 -26.95 1.76
C ILE A 526 -16.65 -27.60 1.70
N PRO A 527 -17.22 -27.74 0.49
CA PRO A 527 -18.55 -28.41 0.36
C PRO A 527 -18.49 -29.83 0.85
N ARG A 528 -19.61 -30.30 1.42
CA ARG A 528 -19.74 -31.68 1.84
C ARG A 528 -19.57 -32.60 0.64
N GLN A 529 -18.85 -33.70 0.85
CA GLN A 529 -18.57 -34.69 -0.17
C GLN A 529 -19.47 -35.94 0.05
N LEU A 530 -19.34 -36.91 -0.83
CA LEU A 530 -20.12 -38.13 -0.72
C LEU A 530 -19.70 -39.00 0.46
N PHE A 531 -18.51 -38.77 1.00
CA PHE A 531 -17.97 -39.52 2.12
C PHE A 531 -17.31 -38.54 3.11
N GLU A 532 -17.09 -38.99 4.31
CA GLU A 532 -16.47 -38.20 5.36
C GLU A 532 -15.00 -37.96 5.04
N ILE A 533 -14.58 -36.71 5.15
CA ILE A 533 -13.23 -36.31 4.78
C ILE A 533 -12.52 -35.71 6.01
N PRO A 534 -11.41 -36.28 6.45
CA PRO A 534 -10.63 -35.67 7.53
C PRO A 534 -9.92 -34.44 7.04
N ILE A 535 -9.96 -33.36 7.84
CA ILE A 535 -9.20 -32.12 7.64
C ILE A 535 -8.29 -32.05 8.86
N GLN A 536 -6.97 -32.08 8.61
CA GLN A 536 -5.99 -32.20 9.67
C GLN A 536 -4.93 -31.11 9.54
N ALA A 537 -4.42 -30.63 10.69
CA ALA A 537 -3.24 -29.78 10.74
C ALA A 537 -2.13 -30.58 11.41
N ALA A 538 -0.93 -30.52 10.85
CA ALA A 538 0.19 -31.33 11.32
C ALA A 538 1.50 -30.55 11.33
N ILE A 539 2.35 -30.86 12.31
CA ILE A 539 3.74 -30.40 12.35
C ILE A 539 4.62 -31.62 12.19
N GLY A 540 5.30 -31.71 11.04
CA GLY A 540 6.02 -32.92 10.67
C GLY A 540 5.06 -34.09 10.54
N SER A 541 5.34 -35.19 11.23
CA SER A 541 4.45 -36.39 11.22
C SER A 541 3.36 -36.33 12.28
N LYS A 542 3.37 -35.32 13.14
CA LYS A 542 2.43 -35.25 14.27
C LYS A 542 1.20 -34.42 13.92
N VAL A 543 0.03 -35.04 13.91
CA VAL A 543 -1.26 -34.35 13.73
C VAL A 543 -1.62 -33.64 15.04
N ILE A 544 -1.85 -32.33 14.95
CA ILE A 544 -2.13 -31.53 16.15
C ILE A 544 -3.58 -31.08 16.22
N ALA A 545 -4.35 -31.16 15.08
CA ALA A 545 -5.77 -30.80 15.06
C ALA A 545 -6.48 -31.64 13.99
N UNK A 546 -7.83 -31.84 14.03
CA UNK A 546 -8.56 -32.62 13.06
C UNK A 546 -9.96 -32.12 13.09
N UNK A 547 -10.62 -32.12 12.09
CA UNK A 547 -11.97 -31.88 11.86
C UNK A 547 -12.40 -32.81 10.78
N UNK A 548 -13.43 -32.99 10.67
CA UNK A 548 -13.95 -33.89 9.63
C UNK A 548 -14.99 -33.14 8.84
N UNK A 549 -14.91 -33.20 7.75
CA UNK A 549 -15.87 -32.71 6.88
C UNK A 549 -16.90 -33.71 6.84
N MET A 550 -18.02 -33.33 6.99
CA MET A 550 -19.19 -34.25 7.07
C MET A 550 -19.67 -34.69 5.69
N ARG A 551 -20.22 -35.85 5.70
CA ARG A 551 -20.79 -36.44 4.48
C ARG A 551 -21.97 -35.61 3.96
N LYS A 552 -22.03 -35.44 2.64
CA LYS A 552 -23.14 -34.74 1.99
C LYS A 552 -24.43 -35.58 2.10
N ASP A 553 -25.51 -34.95 2.54
CA ASP A 553 -26.81 -35.61 2.57
C ASP A 553 -27.43 -35.48 1.17
N VAL A 554 -27.23 -36.53 0.38
CA VAL A 554 -27.69 -36.57 -1.02
C VAL A 554 -29.21 -36.69 -1.10
N LEU A 555 -29.84 -37.22 -0.02
CA LEU A 555 -31.29 -37.47 -0.02
C LEU A 555 -32.11 -36.23 0.35
N ALA A 556 -31.53 -35.29 1.08
CA ALA A 556 -32.25 -34.10 1.54
C ALA A 556 -32.69 -33.17 0.39
N LYS A 557 -32.04 -33.25 -0.76
CA LYS A 557 -32.34 -32.40 -1.92
C LYS A 557 -33.20 -33.08 -2.98
N CYS A 558 -33.59 -34.34 -2.76
CA CYS A 558 -34.38 -35.11 -3.74
C CYS A 558 -35.89 -35.02 -3.51
N TYR A 559 -36.31 -34.38 -2.43
CA TYR A 559 -37.73 -34.25 -2.09
C TYR A 559 -38.28 -32.89 -2.57
N GLY A 560 -38.81 -32.88 -3.78
CA GLY A 560 -39.45 -31.71 -4.35
C GLY A 560 -39.33 -31.73 -5.86
N GLY A 561 -40.45 -31.85 -6.52
CA GLY A 561 -40.53 -32.03 -7.95
C GLY A 561 -40.40 -30.81 -8.82
N ASP A 562 -39.70 -29.76 -8.36
CA ASP A 562 -39.54 -28.51 -9.13
C ASP A 562 -38.32 -28.61 -10.06
N ILE A 563 -38.58 -28.88 -11.33
CA ILE A 563 -37.55 -29.06 -12.37
C ILE A 563 -36.79 -27.74 -12.63
N SER A 564 -37.45 -26.60 -12.51
CA SER A 564 -36.79 -25.29 -12.74
C SER A 564 -35.86 -24.95 -11.57
N ARG A 565 -36.18 -25.35 -10.36
CA ARG A 565 -35.30 -25.19 -9.19
C ARG A 565 -34.08 -26.08 -9.31
N LYS A 566 -34.27 -27.30 -9.83
CA LYS A 566 -33.16 -28.24 -10.11
C LYS A 566 -32.20 -27.67 -11.17
N ARG A 567 -32.76 -27.06 -12.22
CA ARG A 567 -31.96 -26.39 -13.27
C ARG A 567 -31.12 -25.24 -12.69
N LYS A 568 -31.75 -24.38 -11.89
CA LYS A 568 -31.07 -23.28 -11.24
C LYS A 568 -29.95 -23.73 -10.30
N LEU A 569 -30.23 -24.82 -9.56
CA LEU A 569 -29.23 -25.42 -8.67
C LEU A 569 -28.06 -26.02 -9.44
N LEU A 570 -28.33 -26.63 -10.59
CA LEU A 570 -27.30 -27.20 -11.46
C LEU A 570 -26.48 -26.11 -12.12
N GLU A 571 -27.11 -25.00 -12.52
CA GLU A 571 -26.39 -23.84 -13.08
C GLU A 571 -25.50 -23.16 -12.03
N LYS A 572 -26.00 -22.98 -10.81
CA LYS A 572 -25.21 -22.48 -9.68
C LYS A 572 -24.04 -23.39 -9.37
N GLN A 573 -24.27 -24.71 -9.45
CA GLN A 573 -23.22 -25.68 -9.23
C GLN A 573 -22.15 -25.63 -10.32
N LYS A 574 -22.56 -25.36 -11.57
CA LYS A 574 -21.68 -25.20 -12.70
C LYS A 574 -20.83 -23.93 -12.57
N GLU A 575 -21.42 -22.82 -12.11
CA GLU A 575 -20.71 -21.57 -11.81
C GLU A 575 -19.76 -21.75 -10.63
N GLY A 576 -20.20 -22.46 -9.60
CA GLY A 576 -19.38 -22.74 -8.43
C GLY A 576 -18.14 -23.58 -8.75
N LYS A 577 -18.28 -24.53 -9.70
CA LYS A 577 -17.16 -25.38 -10.12
C LYS A 577 -16.02 -24.59 -10.77
N LYS A 578 -16.32 -23.45 -11.38
CA LYS A 578 -15.29 -22.57 -11.94
C LYS A 578 -14.41 -21.95 -10.87
N ARG A 579 -14.89 -21.90 -9.61
CA ARG A 579 -14.18 -21.28 -8.48
C ARG A 579 -13.57 -22.29 -7.52
N MET A 580 -13.54 -23.57 -7.90
CA MET A 580 -13.01 -24.64 -7.06
C MET A 580 -11.74 -25.22 -7.63
N ARG A 581 -10.86 -25.66 -6.72
CA ARG A 581 -9.66 -26.44 -7.07
C ARG A 581 -9.80 -27.84 -6.49
N GLN A 582 -9.38 -28.80 -7.27
CA GLN A 582 -9.42 -30.22 -6.85
C GLN A 582 -8.05 -30.63 -6.32
N VAL A 583 -8.05 -31.20 -5.11
CA VAL A 583 -6.85 -31.79 -4.51
C VAL A 583 -7.20 -33.26 -4.27
N GLY A 584 -6.52 -34.15 -5.00
CA GLY A 584 -6.91 -35.54 -5.01
C GLY A 584 -8.37 -35.68 -5.48
N ASN A 585 -9.25 -36.19 -4.63
CA ASN A 585 -10.67 -36.36 -4.93
C ASN A 585 -11.54 -35.26 -4.27
N VAL A 586 -10.93 -34.24 -3.70
CA VAL A 586 -11.66 -33.21 -2.96
C VAL A 586 -11.54 -31.86 -3.66
N GLU A 587 -12.68 -31.24 -3.92
CA GLU A 587 -12.71 -29.87 -4.50
C GLU A 587 -12.66 -28.86 -3.40
N ILE A 588 -11.66 -27.93 -3.47
CA ILE A 588 -11.48 -26.87 -2.49
C ILE A 588 -11.87 -25.54 -3.15
N PRO A 589 -12.88 -24.83 -2.60
CA PRO A 589 -13.24 -23.53 -3.17
C PRO A 589 -12.11 -22.52 -3.05
N GLN A 590 -12.02 -21.62 -4.02
CA GLN A 590 -11.01 -20.55 -4.02
C GLN A 590 -11.02 -19.76 -2.71
N LYS A 591 -12.20 -19.43 -2.19
CA LYS A 591 -12.32 -18.64 -0.97
C LYS A 591 -11.79 -19.35 0.27
N ALA A 592 -11.72 -20.69 0.26
CA ALA A 592 -11.19 -21.44 1.41
C ALA A 592 -9.72 -21.13 1.64
N PHE A 593 -8.96 -20.85 0.58
CA PHE A 593 -7.54 -20.51 0.70
C PHE A 593 -7.34 -19.16 1.40
N MET A 594 -8.28 -18.24 1.26
CA MET A 594 -8.19 -16.93 1.91
C MET A 594 -8.86 -16.90 3.29
N SER A 595 -9.86 -17.75 3.51
CA SER A 595 -10.61 -17.75 4.77
C SER A 595 -9.75 -18.14 5.96
N VAL A 596 -8.72 -18.97 5.75
CA VAL A 596 -7.83 -19.38 6.85
C VAL A 596 -6.97 -18.23 7.38
N LEU A 597 -6.94 -17.08 6.68
CA LEU A 597 -6.23 -15.90 7.14
C LEU A 597 -7.05 -15.04 8.09
N LYS A 598 -8.36 -15.20 8.12
CA LYS A 598 -9.29 -14.37 8.90
C LYS A 598 -9.90 -15.20 10.03
N LEU A 599 -9.03 -15.71 10.90
CA LEU A 599 -9.46 -16.64 11.95
C LEU A 599 -10.15 -15.99 13.13
N ASP A 600 -9.96 -14.68 13.31
CA ASP A 600 -10.46 -13.94 14.47
C ASP A 600 -11.78 -13.19 14.19
N GLU A 601 -12.31 -13.29 12.98
CA GLU A 601 -13.62 -12.72 12.66
C GLU A 601 -14.73 -13.62 13.23
N GLU A 602 -15.62 -13.04 14.03
CA GLU A 602 -16.82 -13.72 14.56
C GLU A 602 -18.07 -13.25 13.81
#